data_99b0b28edd4bc43816248c262973e8ee
#
_entry.id   99b0b28edd4bc43816248c262973e8ee
#
_cell.length_a   1.000
_cell.length_b   1.000
_cell.length_c   1.000
_cell.angle_alpha   90.00
_cell.angle_beta   90.00
_cell.angle_gamma   90.00
#
_symmetry.space_group_name_H-M   'P 1'
#
loop_
_entity.id
_entity.type
_entity.pdbx_description
1 polymer ?
#
loop_
_entity_poly.entity_id
_entity_poly.type
_entity_poly.pdbx_seq_one_letter_code
_entity_poly.pdbx_strand_id
1 'polypeptide(L)'
;MQSEVCEVTESARLYGNTYILWLQMPASFQSAAYGQFVMAYASEYSDPLLGRAISIHRMREGERGREFALLFDVVGRGTDWLARRVPGESVRVVGPLGRGFEVRPGVQRMLLVGGGIGCAPLIWLADDLVEQGREVTMILGGRSDAQIFPPHLLPPSVEVVVTT
;
A
#
# COMPACT_ATOMS: atom_id res chain seq x y z
N MET A 1 3.03 -12.41 16.22
CA MET A 1 1.93 -11.80 15.47
C MET A 1 1.19 -10.90 16.45
N GLN A 2 1.26 -9.60 16.25
CA GLN A 2 0.66 -8.63 17.18
C GLN A 2 -0.54 -7.97 16.51
N SER A 3 -1.58 -7.70 17.31
CA SER A 3 -2.74 -6.93 16.90
C SER A 3 -2.56 -5.52 17.44
N GLU A 4 -2.61 -4.54 16.55
CA GLU A 4 -2.41 -3.13 16.85
C GLU A 4 -3.65 -2.33 16.47
N VAL A 5 -3.87 -1.23 17.18
CA VAL A 5 -4.90 -0.24 16.83
C VAL A 5 -4.16 0.99 16.33
N CYS A 6 -4.30 1.26 15.03
CA CYS A 6 -3.60 2.35 14.36
C CYS A 6 -4.55 3.50 14.08
N GLU A 7 -4.15 4.71 14.43
CA GLU A 7 -4.91 5.92 14.11
C GLU A 7 -4.80 6.23 12.62
N VAL A 8 -5.92 6.62 12.02
CA VAL A 8 -5.99 7.12 10.64
C VAL A 8 -5.45 8.54 10.62
N THR A 9 -4.44 8.80 9.80
CA THR A 9 -3.86 10.13 9.62
C THR A 9 -4.35 10.80 8.35
N GLU A 10 -4.67 10.00 7.31
CA GLU A 10 -5.21 10.49 6.05
C GLU A 10 -6.04 9.40 5.38
N SER A 11 -7.13 9.79 4.71
CA SER A 11 -7.92 8.91 3.86
C SER A 11 -8.36 9.67 2.62
N ALA A 12 -8.10 9.13 1.44
CA ALA A 12 -8.46 9.75 0.18
C ALA A 12 -8.83 8.73 -0.89
N ARG A 13 -9.76 9.10 -1.76
CA ARG A 13 -9.96 8.42 -3.03
C ARG A 13 -8.86 8.86 -3.99
N LEU A 14 -8.06 7.92 -4.49
CA LEU A 14 -6.91 8.23 -5.30
C LEU A 14 -7.23 8.24 -6.81
N TYR A 15 -7.88 7.19 -7.30
CA TYR A 15 -8.38 7.08 -8.68
C TYR A 15 -9.47 6.00 -8.74
N GLY A 16 -10.31 6.01 -9.80
CA GLY A 16 -11.33 4.99 -10.01
C GLY A 16 -12.14 4.69 -8.74
N ASN A 17 -12.07 3.45 -8.27
CA ASN A 17 -12.64 2.97 -6.99
C ASN A 17 -11.55 2.62 -5.96
N THR A 18 -10.34 3.14 -6.16
CA THR A 18 -9.15 2.89 -5.35
C THR A 18 -8.97 3.99 -4.31
N TYR A 19 -8.74 3.59 -3.08
CA TYR A 19 -8.53 4.46 -1.92
C TYR A 19 -7.16 4.22 -1.32
N ILE A 20 -6.57 5.30 -0.79
CA ILE A 20 -5.39 5.25 0.06
C ILE A 20 -5.79 5.61 1.49
N LEU A 21 -5.29 4.82 2.44
CA LEU A 21 -5.49 5.02 3.87
C LEU A 21 -4.14 5.05 4.56
N TRP A 22 -3.77 6.19 5.11
CA TRP A 22 -2.56 6.34 5.90
C TRP A 22 -2.86 6.11 7.37
N LEU A 23 -2.01 5.34 8.01
CA LEU A 23 -2.13 4.92 9.40
C LEU A 23 -0.85 5.24 10.15
N GLN A 24 -0.99 5.73 11.39
CA GLN A 24 0.13 5.88 12.31
C GLN A 24 0.81 4.53 12.52
N MET A 25 2.12 4.47 12.31
CA MET A 25 2.87 3.22 12.38
C MET A 25 3.15 2.82 13.84
N PRO A 26 2.74 1.62 14.27
CA PRO A 26 3.08 1.13 15.60
C PRO A 26 4.55 0.66 15.66
N ALA A 27 5.14 0.66 16.85
CA ALA A 27 6.52 0.25 17.05
C ALA A 27 6.82 -1.18 16.53
N SER A 28 5.84 -2.06 16.58
CA SER A 28 5.93 -3.42 16.07
C SER A 28 6.11 -3.53 14.55
N PHE A 29 5.84 -2.44 13.79
CA PHE A 29 5.97 -2.41 12.32
C PHE A 29 7.30 -1.80 11.84
N GLN A 30 8.21 -1.42 12.73
CA GLN A 30 9.49 -0.79 12.36
C GLN A 30 10.35 -1.65 11.42
N SER A 31 10.20 -2.97 11.46
CA SER A 31 10.89 -3.92 10.59
C SER A 31 10.08 -4.35 9.36
N ALA A 32 8.97 -3.67 9.05
CA ALA A 32 8.19 -4.00 7.87
C ALA A 32 9.01 -3.79 6.59
N ALA A 33 8.79 -4.68 5.62
CA ALA A 33 9.46 -4.68 4.32
C ALA A 33 8.45 -4.58 3.18
N TYR A 34 8.87 -4.01 2.06
CA TYR A 34 8.04 -3.97 0.86
C TYR A 34 7.65 -5.39 0.40
N GLY A 35 6.40 -5.54 -0.06
CA GLY A 35 5.80 -6.84 -0.37
C GLY A 35 5.07 -7.51 0.80
N GLN A 36 5.23 -7.03 2.03
CA GLN A 36 4.42 -7.48 3.15
C GLN A 36 3.04 -6.81 3.17
N PHE A 37 2.13 -7.42 3.92
CA PHE A 37 0.74 -6.98 4.04
C PHE A 37 0.28 -6.97 5.50
N VAL A 38 -0.88 -6.42 5.73
CA VAL A 38 -1.59 -6.48 7.01
C VAL A 38 -2.98 -7.09 6.82
N MET A 39 -3.51 -7.69 7.88
CA MET A 39 -4.94 -7.96 8.00
C MET A 39 -5.59 -6.74 8.64
N ALA A 40 -6.33 -5.96 7.87
CA ALA A 40 -7.09 -4.80 8.35
C ALA A 40 -8.51 -5.22 8.70
N TYR A 41 -8.97 -4.89 9.90
CA TYR A 41 -10.30 -5.25 10.41
C TYR A 41 -11.22 -4.03 10.36
N ALA A 42 -12.35 -4.22 9.74
CA ALA A 42 -13.34 -3.18 9.50
C ALA A 42 -14.25 -2.87 10.71
N SER A 43 -14.13 -3.59 11.80
CA SER A 43 -14.81 -3.28 13.07
C SER A 43 -14.17 -4.04 14.23
N GLU A 44 -14.43 -3.58 15.45
CA GLU A 44 -14.10 -4.31 16.69
C GLU A 44 -15.10 -5.44 16.97
N TYR A 45 -16.26 -5.41 16.32
CA TYR A 45 -17.38 -6.34 16.50
C TYR A 45 -17.56 -7.25 15.27
N SER A 46 -18.56 -8.10 15.31
CA SER A 46 -18.76 -9.24 14.41
C SER A 46 -19.13 -8.92 12.95
N ASP A 47 -19.31 -7.66 12.55
CA ASP A 47 -19.72 -7.32 11.17
C ASP A 47 -19.05 -6.05 10.64
N PRO A 48 -18.23 -6.15 9.61
CA PRO A 48 -17.77 -7.34 8.89
C PRO A 48 -16.67 -8.10 9.65
N LEU A 49 -16.92 -9.40 9.92
CA LEU A 49 -16.13 -10.24 10.83
C LEU A 49 -14.67 -10.45 10.39
N LEU A 50 -14.44 -10.67 9.10
CA LEU A 50 -13.12 -11.07 8.61
C LEU A 50 -12.22 -9.86 8.35
N GLY A 51 -10.92 -10.00 8.66
CA GLY A 51 -9.90 -9.06 8.24
C GLY A 51 -9.69 -9.08 6.72
N ARG A 52 -9.22 -7.95 6.17
CA ARG A 52 -8.85 -7.79 4.76
C ARG A 52 -7.33 -7.81 4.65
N ALA A 53 -6.81 -8.74 3.87
CA ALA A 53 -5.40 -8.76 3.54
C ALA A 53 -5.12 -7.60 2.57
N ILE A 54 -4.39 -6.60 3.01
CA ILE A 54 -4.04 -5.43 2.20
C ILE A 54 -2.54 -5.21 2.31
N SER A 55 -1.88 -5.13 1.15
CA SER A 55 -0.45 -4.89 1.08
C SER A 55 -0.08 -3.51 1.65
N ILE A 56 1.06 -3.43 2.33
CA ILE A 56 1.67 -2.15 2.68
C ILE A 56 2.13 -1.50 1.38
N HIS A 57 1.57 -0.32 1.10
CA HIS A 57 1.76 0.39 -0.16
C HIS A 57 2.96 1.32 -0.14
N ARG A 58 3.10 2.09 0.93
CA ARG A 58 4.17 3.08 1.14
C ARG A 58 4.42 3.30 2.62
N MET A 59 5.56 3.90 2.92
CA MET A 59 5.87 4.48 4.22
C MET A 59 6.29 5.93 4.06
N ARG A 60 6.03 6.77 5.06
CA ARG A 60 6.48 8.16 5.12
C ARG A 60 6.75 8.60 6.54
N GLU A 61 7.51 9.68 6.69
CA GLU A 61 7.56 10.44 7.94
C GLU A 61 6.34 11.38 7.99
N GLY A 62 5.55 11.26 9.05
CA GLY A 62 4.39 12.11 9.33
C GLY A 62 4.67 13.07 10.48
N GLU A 63 3.70 13.90 10.83
CA GLU A 63 3.84 14.91 11.93
C GLU A 63 4.10 14.26 13.29
N ARG A 64 3.58 13.06 13.54
CA ARG A 64 3.66 12.34 14.82
C ARG A 64 4.53 11.09 14.76
N GLY A 65 5.43 11.02 13.78
CA GLY A 65 6.30 9.88 13.50
C GLY A 65 5.89 9.13 12.24
N ARG A 66 6.46 7.95 12.03
CA ARG A 66 6.29 7.20 10.79
C ARG A 66 4.85 6.73 10.57
N GLU A 67 4.44 6.74 9.33
CA GLU A 67 3.14 6.28 8.86
C GLU A 67 3.31 5.24 7.77
N PHE A 68 2.33 4.36 7.65
CA PHE A 68 2.24 3.42 6.53
C PHE A 68 0.90 3.55 5.81
N ALA A 69 0.92 3.34 4.50
CA ALA A 69 -0.26 3.42 3.66
C ALA A 69 -0.77 2.05 3.26
N LEU A 70 -2.08 1.93 3.19
CA LEU A 70 -2.81 0.84 2.56
C LEU A 70 -3.48 1.37 1.29
N LEU A 71 -3.25 0.71 0.15
CA LEU A 71 -3.93 1.01 -1.11
C LEU A 71 -4.84 -0.16 -1.46
N PHE A 72 -6.13 0.13 -1.70
CA PHE A 72 -7.12 -0.91 -1.93
C PHE A 72 -8.30 -0.43 -2.77
N ASP A 73 -8.90 -1.36 -3.49
CA ASP A 73 -10.17 -1.14 -4.18
C ASP A 73 -11.36 -1.40 -3.25
N VAL A 74 -12.39 -0.59 -3.37
CA VAL A 74 -13.68 -0.86 -2.70
C VAL A 74 -14.42 -1.91 -3.49
N VAL A 75 -14.37 -3.15 -2.98
CA VAL A 75 -14.99 -4.32 -3.61
C VAL A 75 -16.07 -4.99 -2.75
N GLY A 76 -16.30 -4.49 -1.54
CA GLY A 76 -17.28 -5.04 -0.62
C GLY A 76 -17.32 -4.29 0.70
N ARG A 77 -18.21 -4.74 1.62
CA ARG A 77 -18.53 -4.06 2.88
C ARG A 77 -17.33 -3.66 3.73
N GLY A 78 -16.30 -4.52 3.81
CA GLY A 78 -15.14 -4.23 4.63
C GLY A 78 -14.23 -3.18 4.04
N THR A 79 -13.99 -3.21 2.73
CA THR A 79 -13.21 -2.17 2.05
C THR A 79 -14.00 -0.86 1.95
N ASP A 80 -15.32 -0.92 1.82
CA ASP A 80 -16.18 0.27 1.91
C ASP A 80 -16.11 0.93 3.30
N TRP A 81 -16.11 0.11 4.36
CA TRP A 81 -15.93 0.62 5.71
C TRP A 81 -14.56 1.30 5.89
N LEU A 82 -13.48 0.69 5.41
CA LEU A 82 -12.14 1.27 5.44
C LEU A 82 -12.06 2.60 4.66
N ALA A 83 -12.68 2.67 3.48
CA ALA A 83 -12.70 3.85 2.62
C ALA A 83 -13.42 5.06 3.25
N ARG A 84 -14.31 4.81 4.21
CA ARG A 84 -15.03 5.86 4.95
C ARG A 84 -14.33 6.33 6.21
N ARG A 85 -13.16 5.79 6.54
CA ARG A 85 -12.41 6.26 7.70
C ARG A 85 -11.90 7.67 7.49
N VAL A 86 -11.92 8.44 8.56
CA VAL A 86 -11.44 9.82 8.55
C VAL A 86 -10.30 9.98 9.56
N PRO A 87 -9.45 11.00 9.40
CA PRO A 87 -8.37 11.28 10.36
C PRO A 87 -8.87 11.34 11.80
N GLY A 88 -8.14 10.71 12.72
CA GLY A 88 -8.47 10.58 14.14
C GLY A 88 -9.27 9.32 14.49
N GLU A 89 -9.88 8.64 13.52
CA GLU A 89 -10.46 7.32 13.74
C GLU A 89 -9.38 6.23 13.80
N SER A 90 -9.75 5.03 14.22
CA SER A 90 -8.80 3.92 14.39
C SER A 90 -9.17 2.72 13.52
N VAL A 91 -8.14 2.01 13.08
CA VAL A 91 -8.27 0.73 12.39
C VAL A 91 -7.43 -0.31 13.12
N ARG A 92 -8.04 -1.45 13.44
CA ARG A 92 -7.31 -2.57 13.99
C ARG A 92 -6.61 -3.33 12.86
N VAL A 93 -5.31 -3.57 13.03
CA VAL A 93 -4.49 -4.29 12.06
C VAL A 93 -3.71 -5.42 12.75
N VAL A 94 -3.45 -6.48 12.01
CA VAL A 94 -2.53 -7.55 12.42
C VAL A 94 -1.43 -7.64 11.37
N GLY A 95 -0.19 -7.48 11.77
CA GLY A 95 0.95 -7.50 10.84
C GLY A 95 2.25 -7.04 11.47
N PRO A 96 3.28 -6.75 10.63
CA PRO A 96 3.34 -7.08 9.20
C PRO A 96 3.35 -8.62 8.98
N LEU A 97 2.74 -9.05 7.88
CA LEU A 97 2.58 -10.45 7.51
C LEU A 97 3.23 -10.74 6.15
N GLY A 98 3.52 -12.02 5.91
CA GLY A 98 4.11 -12.47 4.66
C GLY A 98 5.61 -12.22 4.60
N ARG A 99 6.17 -12.58 3.45
CA ARG A 99 7.59 -12.42 3.12
C ARG A 99 7.76 -11.15 2.29
N GLY A 100 8.75 -10.32 2.63
CA GLY A 100 9.11 -9.18 1.81
C GLY A 100 9.74 -9.61 0.47
N PHE A 101 9.77 -8.70 -0.50
CA PHE A 101 10.54 -8.90 -1.71
C PHE A 101 12.04 -8.86 -1.41
N GLU A 102 12.79 -9.76 -2.03
CA GLU A 102 14.25 -9.80 -1.91
C GLU A 102 14.87 -9.18 -3.17
N VAL A 103 15.61 -8.11 -2.98
CA VAL A 103 16.39 -7.48 -4.05
C VAL A 103 17.84 -7.96 -3.96
N ARG A 104 18.32 -8.63 -5.01
CA ARG A 104 19.69 -9.13 -5.04
C ARG A 104 20.70 -7.97 -4.99
N PRO A 105 21.77 -8.09 -4.19
CA PRO A 105 22.86 -7.11 -4.19
C PRO A 105 23.46 -6.93 -5.59
N GLY A 106 23.82 -5.69 -5.94
CA GLY A 106 24.47 -5.37 -7.20
C GLY A 106 23.56 -5.26 -8.43
N VAL A 107 22.26 -5.59 -8.31
CA VAL A 107 21.30 -5.37 -9.40
C VAL A 107 21.04 -3.88 -9.55
N GLN A 108 21.31 -3.32 -10.74
CA GLN A 108 21.14 -1.89 -11.03
C GLN A 108 19.83 -1.58 -11.75
N ARG A 109 19.29 -2.54 -12.51
CA ARG A 109 18.07 -2.37 -13.30
C ARG A 109 16.98 -3.32 -12.83
N MET A 110 15.80 -2.81 -12.55
CA MET A 110 14.66 -3.57 -12.07
C MET A 110 13.46 -3.39 -13.00
N LEU A 111 12.83 -4.50 -13.33
CA LEU A 111 11.53 -4.53 -14.01
C LEU A 111 10.48 -4.97 -13.00
N LEU A 112 9.51 -4.09 -12.75
CA LEU A 112 8.35 -4.34 -11.89
C LEU A 112 7.09 -4.46 -12.76
N VAL A 113 6.30 -5.49 -12.55
CA VAL A 113 5.08 -5.73 -13.34
C VAL A 113 3.90 -5.86 -12.39
N GLY A 114 2.94 -4.96 -12.52
CA GLY A 114 1.75 -4.93 -11.68
C GLY A 114 0.47 -4.72 -12.48
N GLY A 115 -0.55 -5.52 -12.20
CA GLY A 115 -1.89 -5.40 -12.81
C GLY A 115 -2.93 -4.90 -11.80
N GLY A 116 -3.67 -3.83 -12.15
CA GLY A 116 -4.67 -3.23 -11.28
C GLY A 116 -4.12 -2.94 -9.89
N ILE A 117 -4.90 -3.26 -8.85
CA ILE A 117 -4.47 -3.06 -7.45
C ILE A 117 -3.25 -3.89 -7.05
N GLY A 118 -2.87 -4.90 -7.83
CA GLY A 118 -1.65 -5.70 -7.59
C GLY A 118 -0.35 -4.92 -7.71
N CYS A 119 -0.36 -3.70 -8.27
CA CYS A 119 0.79 -2.79 -8.26
C CYS A 119 1.07 -2.21 -6.85
N ALA A 120 0.10 -2.20 -5.94
CA ALA A 120 0.20 -1.54 -4.63
C ALA A 120 1.48 -1.86 -3.85
N PRO A 121 1.90 -3.13 -3.66
CA PRO A 121 3.12 -3.46 -2.93
C PRO A 121 4.41 -3.13 -3.69
N LEU A 122 4.33 -2.92 -5.02
CA LEU A 122 5.49 -2.62 -5.87
C LEU A 122 5.88 -1.15 -5.83
N ILE A 123 4.95 -0.27 -5.44
CA ILE A 123 5.19 1.18 -5.43
C ILE A 123 6.24 1.54 -4.38
N TRP A 124 6.11 1.04 -3.15
CA TRP A 124 7.12 1.26 -2.11
C TRP A 124 8.49 0.72 -2.52
N LEU A 125 8.54 -0.46 -3.15
CA LEU A 125 9.78 -0.99 -3.69
C LEU A 125 10.36 -0.07 -4.77
N ALA A 126 9.53 0.47 -5.68
CA ALA A 126 9.98 1.38 -6.72
C ALA A 126 10.55 2.67 -6.14
N ASP A 127 9.86 3.26 -5.13
CA ASP A 127 10.33 4.45 -4.43
C ASP A 127 11.73 4.23 -3.83
N ASP A 128 11.92 3.15 -3.07
CA ASP A 128 13.18 2.82 -2.41
C ASP A 128 14.32 2.52 -3.41
N LEU A 129 14.03 1.80 -4.49
CA LEU A 129 15.01 1.50 -5.53
C LEU A 129 15.52 2.76 -6.23
N VAL A 130 14.61 3.69 -6.52
CA VAL A 130 14.95 4.98 -7.12
C VAL A 130 15.79 5.84 -6.16
N GLU A 131 15.44 5.88 -4.88
CA GLU A 131 16.23 6.57 -3.85
C GLU A 131 17.64 6.00 -3.72
N GLN A 132 17.80 4.69 -3.96
CA GLN A 132 19.11 4.04 -4.03
C GLN A 132 19.86 4.29 -5.36
N GLY A 133 19.33 5.08 -6.28
CA GLY A 133 19.93 5.40 -7.58
C GLY A 133 19.86 4.26 -8.59
N ARG A 134 18.92 3.33 -8.45
CA ARG A 134 18.70 2.23 -9.40
C ARG A 134 17.74 2.64 -10.51
N GLU A 135 17.88 2.03 -11.66
CA GLU A 135 16.96 2.19 -12.79
C GLU A 135 15.75 1.29 -12.59
N VAL A 136 14.57 1.87 -12.63
CA VAL A 136 13.30 1.15 -12.47
C VAL A 136 12.42 1.35 -13.70
N THR A 137 12.04 0.26 -14.35
CA THR A 137 10.99 0.22 -15.35
C THR A 137 9.77 -0.46 -14.72
N MET A 138 8.59 0.15 -14.83
CA MET A 138 7.35 -0.38 -14.28
C MET A 138 6.31 -0.58 -15.37
N ILE A 139 5.86 -1.83 -15.53
CA ILE A 139 4.73 -2.16 -16.42
C ILE A 139 3.47 -2.18 -15.58
N LEU A 140 2.55 -1.26 -15.89
CA LEU A 140 1.25 -1.14 -15.25
C LEU A 140 0.15 -1.61 -16.19
N GLY A 141 -0.56 -2.66 -15.80
CA GLY A 141 -1.68 -3.20 -16.55
C GLY A 141 -3.02 -2.96 -15.86
N GLY A 142 -4.08 -2.90 -16.64
CA GLY A 142 -5.45 -2.81 -16.13
C GLY A 142 -6.47 -3.29 -17.18
N ARG A 143 -7.68 -3.64 -16.74
CA ARG A 143 -8.79 -3.95 -17.69
C ARG A 143 -9.35 -2.70 -18.38
N SER A 144 -9.00 -1.54 -17.85
CA SER A 144 -9.34 -0.22 -18.37
C SER A 144 -8.40 0.82 -17.77
N ASP A 145 -8.30 1.97 -18.40
CA ASP A 145 -7.50 3.11 -17.92
C ASP A 145 -7.84 3.51 -16.47
N ALA A 146 -9.12 3.41 -16.09
CA ALA A 146 -9.57 3.73 -14.74
C ALA A 146 -9.05 2.79 -13.65
N GLN A 147 -8.46 1.66 -14.00
CA GLN A 147 -7.85 0.68 -13.09
C GLN A 147 -6.32 0.72 -13.10
N ILE A 148 -5.73 1.58 -13.89
CA ILE A 148 -4.28 1.77 -13.95
C ILE A 148 -3.86 2.75 -12.86
N PHE A 149 -2.85 2.36 -12.08
CA PHE A 149 -2.25 3.28 -11.11
C PHE A 149 -1.71 4.51 -11.84
N PRO A 150 -2.07 5.74 -11.40
CA PRO A 150 -1.69 6.95 -12.10
C PRO A 150 -0.16 7.13 -12.17
N PRO A 151 0.44 7.15 -13.36
CA PRO A 151 1.90 7.25 -13.51
C PRO A 151 2.51 8.48 -12.85
N HIS A 152 1.77 9.60 -12.78
CA HIS A 152 2.25 10.84 -12.15
C HIS A 152 2.39 10.75 -10.63
N LEU A 153 1.93 9.67 -9.99
CA LEU A 153 2.11 9.39 -8.56
C LEU A 153 3.35 8.52 -8.28
N LEU A 154 4.06 8.11 -9.32
CA LEU A 154 5.38 7.45 -9.23
C LEU A 154 6.50 8.49 -9.23
N PRO A 155 7.70 8.13 -8.72
CA PRO A 155 8.89 8.96 -8.88
C PRO A 155 9.13 9.27 -10.36
N PRO A 156 9.49 10.52 -10.73
CA PRO A 156 9.66 10.92 -12.13
C PRO A 156 10.74 10.13 -12.90
N SER A 157 11.66 9.50 -12.18
CA SER A 157 12.74 8.67 -12.75
C SER A 157 12.32 7.23 -13.05
N VAL A 158 11.11 6.82 -12.67
CA VAL A 158 10.57 5.52 -13.05
C VAL A 158 10.10 5.56 -14.50
N GLU A 159 10.65 4.69 -15.32
CA GLU A 159 10.12 4.46 -16.66
C GLU A 159 8.81 3.68 -16.57
N VAL A 160 7.73 4.20 -17.13
CA VAL A 160 6.40 3.59 -17.02
C VAL A 160 5.91 3.13 -18.40
N VAL A 161 5.54 1.87 -18.49
CA VAL A 161 4.85 1.27 -19.64
C VAL A 161 3.43 0.90 -19.20
N VAL A 162 2.44 1.40 -19.90
CA VAL A 162 1.02 1.13 -19.62
C VAL A 162 0.45 0.17 -20.65
N THR A 163 -0.37 -0.79 -20.19
CA THR A 163 -1.08 -1.74 -21.05
C THR A 163 -2.51 -1.99 -20.54
N THR A 164 -3.46 -2.16 -21.47
CA THR A 164 -4.85 -2.51 -21.20
C THR A 164 -5.25 -3.76 -21.97
#